data_290fb4def064e8a97f7d1fae70e4690b
#
_entry.id   290fb4def064e8a97f7d1fae70e4690b
#
_cell.length_a   1.000
_cell.length_b   1.000
_cell.length_c   1.000
_cell.angle_alpha   90.00
_cell.angle_beta   90.00
_cell.angle_gamma   90.00
#
_symmetry.space_group_name_H-M   'P 1'
#
loop_
_entity.id
_entity.type
_entity.pdbx_description
1 polymer ?
#
loop_
_entity_poly.entity_id
_entity_poly.type
_entity_poly.pdbx_seq_one_letter_code
_entity_poly.pdbx_strand_id
1 'polypeptide(L)'
;RMEEKQLKYYKMHHDLQEQIRLGELRSGDRVPSENQLAAAYQVSRQTVRKALAILEQEGYIYAVHGKGTFVSERVRPEHKSHNIAVVTTYLSDYIFPRVIQGIDEVLTAQGYSILLKNTRNSRSQEARCLEELLQKDIDGVIIEPSKSQISCRHLHLYERLEEYGIPYVFIQGCFDQMEDKPQVLMDDCRGGHLITKYLLDTGHRDIAGVFKACLLYTSPSPRDKRQS
;
A
#
# COMPACT_ATOMS: atom_id res chain seq x y z
N ARG A 1 -44.04 6.56 -12.43
CA ARG A 1 -43.89 5.20 -11.83
C ARG A 1 -42.53 4.52 -12.15
N MET A 2 -41.99 4.65 -13.38
CA MET A 2 -40.65 4.08 -13.69
C MET A 2 -39.52 4.93 -13.14
N GLU A 3 -39.56 6.25 -13.26
CA GLU A 3 -38.61 7.19 -12.71
C GLU A 3 -38.52 7.11 -11.17
N GLU A 4 -39.65 6.98 -10.49
CA GLU A 4 -39.71 6.88 -9.03
C GLU A 4 -39.10 5.58 -8.48
N LYS A 5 -39.23 4.46 -9.20
CA LYS A 5 -38.55 3.20 -8.88
C LYS A 5 -37.03 3.28 -9.11
N GLN A 6 -36.62 4.01 -10.14
CA GLN A 6 -35.21 4.22 -10.46
C GLN A 6 -34.54 5.10 -9.41
N LEU A 7 -35.24 6.16 -8.93
CA LEU A 7 -34.78 7.04 -7.86
C LEU A 7 -34.57 6.28 -6.53
N LYS A 8 -35.52 5.43 -6.15
CA LYS A 8 -35.45 4.65 -4.90
C LYS A 8 -34.36 3.58 -4.94
N TYR A 9 -34.10 3.00 -6.08
CA TYR A 9 -33.00 2.07 -6.31
C TYR A 9 -31.64 2.76 -6.13
N TYR A 10 -31.43 3.89 -6.80
CA TYR A 10 -30.20 4.67 -6.67
C TYR A 10 -29.96 5.14 -5.23
N LYS A 11 -31.01 5.58 -4.55
CA LYS A 11 -30.95 5.99 -3.16
C LYS A 11 -30.47 4.85 -2.26
N MET A 12 -31.07 3.67 -2.37
CA MET A 12 -30.68 2.51 -1.55
C MET A 12 -29.23 2.06 -1.83
N HIS A 13 -28.83 2.01 -3.11
CA HIS A 13 -27.47 1.70 -3.52
C HIS A 13 -26.47 2.70 -2.90
N HIS A 14 -26.73 3.99 -3.08
CA HIS A 14 -25.89 5.08 -2.56
C HIS A 14 -25.82 5.05 -1.02
N ASP A 15 -26.96 4.91 -0.33
CA ASP A 15 -27.00 4.90 1.13
C ASP A 15 -26.18 3.72 1.70
N LEU A 16 -26.31 2.52 1.13
CA LEU A 16 -25.53 1.35 1.55
C LEU A 16 -24.02 1.52 1.25
N GLN A 17 -23.70 2.06 0.08
CA GLN A 17 -22.32 2.37 -0.29
C GLN A 17 -21.72 3.37 0.70
N GLU A 18 -22.48 4.41 1.08
CA GLU A 18 -22.02 5.44 2.01
C GLU A 18 -21.89 4.90 3.44
N GLN A 19 -22.81 4.06 3.92
CA GLN A 19 -22.71 3.39 5.21
C GLN A 19 -21.44 2.51 5.31
N ILE A 20 -21.08 1.84 4.22
CA ILE A 20 -19.85 1.05 4.15
C ILE A 20 -18.62 1.99 4.13
N ARG A 21 -18.65 3.05 3.32
CA ARG A 21 -17.55 4.03 3.21
C ARG A 21 -17.32 4.81 4.51
N LEU A 22 -18.39 5.13 5.25
CA LEU A 22 -18.31 5.80 6.56
C LEU A 22 -17.98 4.85 7.72
N GLY A 23 -17.95 3.53 7.46
CA GLY A 23 -17.65 2.53 8.48
C GLY A 23 -18.80 2.24 9.44
N GLU A 24 -20.01 2.68 9.12
CA GLU A 24 -21.23 2.30 9.84
C GLU A 24 -21.55 0.80 9.64
N LEU A 25 -21.28 0.30 8.42
CA LEU A 25 -21.20 -1.11 8.10
C LEU A 25 -19.72 -1.47 7.87
N ARG A 26 -19.15 -2.22 8.79
CA ARG A 26 -17.73 -2.57 8.78
C ARG A 26 -17.47 -3.82 7.94
N SER A 27 -16.24 -3.98 7.50
CA SER A 27 -15.77 -5.21 6.86
C SER A 27 -16.16 -6.45 7.69
N GLY A 28 -16.76 -7.43 7.02
CA GLY A 28 -17.27 -8.65 7.63
C GLY A 28 -18.65 -8.51 8.28
N ASP A 29 -19.19 -7.29 8.43
CA ASP A 29 -20.55 -7.09 8.95
C ASP A 29 -21.58 -7.66 7.97
N ARG A 30 -22.65 -8.18 8.53
CA ARG A 30 -23.77 -8.68 7.74
C ARG A 30 -24.63 -7.53 7.25
N VAL A 31 -24.79 -7.42 5.93
CA VAL A 31 -25.72 -6.49 5.30
C VAL A 31 -27.17 -6.87 5.67
N PRO A 32 -28.06 -5.88 5.93
CA PRO A 32 -29.45 -6.18 6.22
C PRO A 32 -30.09 -7.05 5.11
N SER A 33 -30.95 -7.98 5.51
CA SER A 33 -31.57 -8.93 4.59
C SER A 33 -32.41 -8.24 3.52
N GLU A 34 -32.63 -8.92 2.37
CA GLU A 34 -33.49 -8.41 1.28
C GLU A 34 -34.87 -7.95 1.80
N ASN A 35 -35.40 -8.64 2.80
CA ASN A 35 -36.69 -8.29 3.39
C ASN A 35 -36.64 -7.01 4.21
N GLN A 36 -35.58 -6.85 5.01
CA GLN A 36 -35.34 -5.64 5.80
C GLN A 36 -35.13 -4.43 4.90
N LEU A 37 -34.30 -4.58 3.87
CA LEU A 37 -34.05 -3.52 2.90
C LEU A 37 -35.29 -3.17 2.10
N ALA A 38 -36.08 -4.17 1.65
CA ALA A 38 -37.31 -3.94 0.95
C ALA A 38 -38.34 -3.16 1.80
N ALA A 39 -38.44 -3.45 3.08
CA ALA A 39 -39.30 -2.74 4.03
C ALA A 39 -38.75 -1.31 4.31
N ALA A 40 -37.47 -1.16 4.60
CA ALA A 40 -36.86 0.14 4.92
C ALA A 40 -36.98 1.15 3.77
N TYR A 41 -36.69 0.71 2.55
CA TYR A 41 -36.73 1.58 1.35
C TYR A 41 -38.07 1.58 0.59
N GLN A 42 -39.05 0.80 1.06
CA GLN A 42 -40.38 0.65 0.41
C GLN A 42 -40.25 0.29 -1.07
N VAL A 43 -39.45 -0.69 -1.38
CA VAL A 43 -39.19 -1.19 -2.74
C VAL A 43 -39.44 -2.70 -2.84
N SER A 44 -39.54 -3.20 -4.06
CA SER A 44 -39.69 -4.65 -4.30
C SER A 44 -38.39 -5.39 -4.00
N ARG A 45 -38.45 -6.67 -3.60
CA ARG A 45 -37.27 -7.53 -3.43
C ARG A 45 -36.41 -7.59 -4.70
N GLN A 46 -37.02 -7.52 -5.88
CA GLN A 46 -36.30 -7.51 -7.14
C GLN A 46 -35.47 -6.23 -7.30
N THR A 47 -35.95 -5.09 -6.80
CA THR A 47 -35.18 -3.83 -6.76
C THR A 47 -34.00 -3.93 -5.81
N VAL A 48 -34.24 -4.54 -4.64
CA VAL A 48 -33.15 -4.79 -3.66
C VAL A 48 -32.06 -5.68 -4.27
N ARG A 49 -32.43 -6.80 -4.89
CA ARG A 49 -31.48 -7.72 -5.53
C ARG A 49 -30.62 -7.04 -6.60
N LYS A 50 -31.24 -6.16 -7.41
CA LYS A 50 -30.47 -5.40 -8.40
C LYS A 50 -29.42 -4.49 -7.74
N ALA A 51 -29.77 -3.78 -6.66
CA ALA A 51 -28.84 -2.92 -5.96
C ALA A 51 -27.71 -3.72 -5.28
N LEU A 52 -28.07 -4.82 -4.63
CA LEU A 52 -27.07 -5.70 -4.01
C LEU A 52 -26.14 -6.33 -5.05
N ALA A 53 -26.66 -6.74 -6.21
CA ALA A 53 -25.84 -7.29 -7.30
C ALA A 53 -24.82 -6.27 -7.84
N ILE A 54 -25.17 -4.99 -7.90
CA ILE A 54 -24.23 -3.94 -8.31
C ILE A 54 -23.19 -3.69 -7.23
N LEU A 55 -23.58 -3.58 -5.96
CA LEU A 55 -22.65 -3.46 -4.85
C LEU A 55 -21.68 -4.66 -4.79
N GLU A 56 -22.15 -5.86 -5.13
CA GLU A 56 -21.31 -7.05 -5.23
C GLU A 56 -20.36 -6.98 -6.43
N GLN A 57 -20.84 -6.53 -7.58
CA GLN A 57 -20.03 -6.31 -8.79
C GLN A 57 -18.96 -5.20 -8.56
N GLU A 58 -19.30 -4.15 -7.81
CA GLU A 58 -18.41 -3.07 -7.40
C GLU A 58 -17.45 -3.50 -6.28
N GLY A 59 -17.62 -4.71 -5.71
CA GLY A 59 -16.75 -5.28 -4.67
C GLY A 59 -17.03 -4.79 -3.25
N TYR A 60 -18.11 -4.04 -3.00
CA TYR A 60 -18.47 -3.56 -1.65
C TYR A 60 -18.98 -4.67 -0.74
N ILE A 61 -19.66 -5.67 -1.30
CA ILE A 61 -20.27 -6.78 -0.55
C ILE A 61 -20.01 -8.11 -1.26
N TYR A 62 -20.20 -9.20 -0.56
CA TYR A 62 -20.17 -10.56 -1.12
C TYR A 62 -21.26 -11.43 -0.50
N ALA A 63 -21.85 -12.32 -1.31
CA ALA A 63 -22.87 -13.25 -0.86
C ALA A 63 -22.27 -14.58 -0.43
N VAL A 64 -22.72 -15.11 0.72
CA VAL A 64 -22.41 -16.46 1.19
C VAL A 64 -23.67 -17.29 1.19
N HIS A 65 -23.67 -18.35 0.40
CA HIS A 65 -24.85 -19.22 0.26
C HIS A 65 -25.36 -19.72 1.61
N GLY A 66 -26.64 -19.51 1.89
CA GLY A 66 -27.30 -19.91 3.15
C GLY A 66 -26.94 -19.06 4.37
N LYS A 67 -25.96 -18.14 4.30
CA LYS A 67 -25.54 -17.31 5.44
C LYS A 67 -25.93 -15.84 5.30
N GLY A 68 -26.08 -15.34 4.07
CA GLY A 68 -26.46 -13.96 3.78
C GLY A 68 -25.39 -13.18 3.02
N THR A 69 -25.54 -11.86 2.99
CA THR A 69 -24.63 -10.93 2.33
C THR A 69 -23.80 -10.21 3.38
N PHE A 70 -22.53 -10.04 3.11
CA PHE A 70 -21.54 -9.45 4.03
C PHE A 70 -20.78 -8.34 3.35
N VAL A 71 -20.31 -7.36 4.13
CA VAL A 71 -19.43 -6.30 3.64
C VAL A 71 -18.05 -6.89 3.30
N SER A 72 -17.55 -6.55 2.12
CA SER A 72 -16.27 -7.04 1.63
C SER A 72 -15.11 -6.52 2.48
N GLU A 73 -14.11 -7.35 2.72
CA GLU A 73 -12.85 -6.95 3.35
C GLU A 73 -12.03 -5.97 2.48
N ARG A 74 -12.37 -5.85 1.20
CA ARG A 74 -11.68 -4.95 0.24
C ARG A 74 -12.11 -3.49 0.37
N VAL A 75 -13.27 -3.23 0.98
CA VAL A 75 -13.78 -1.86 1.14
C VAL A 75 -13.34 -1.31 2.47
N ARG A 76 -12.47 -0.31 2.44
CA ARG A 76 -12.15 0.49 3.62
C ARG A 76 -13.03 1.74 3.66
N PRO A 77 -13.50 2.16 4.85
CA PRO A 77 -14.19 3.42 5.00
C PRO A 77 -13.32 4.58 4.48
N GLU A 78 -13.95 5.60 3.91
CA GLU A 78 -13.25 6.89 3.62
C GLU A 78 -12.83 7.64 4.89
N HIS A 79 -13.13 7.09 6.06
CA HIS A 79 -12.67 7.62 7.31
C HIS A 79 -11.14 7.58 7.35
N LYS A 80 -10.54 8.74 7.40
CA LYS A 80 -9.10 8.86 7.62
C LYS A 80 -8.78 8.42 9.04
N SER A 81 -7.97 7.41 9.17
CA SER A 81 -7.46 6.95 10.46
C SER A 81 -6.43 7.91 11.06
N HIS A 82 -5.90 8.81 10.21
CA HIS A 82 -4.76 9.66 10.51
C HIS A 82 -3.51 8.88 10.96
N ASN A 83 -3.37 7.63 10.52
CA ASN A 83 -2.21 6.79 10.76
C ASN A 83 -1.48 6.48 9.45
N ILE A 84 -0.19 6.77 9.40
CA ILE A 84 0.70 6.35 8.32
C ILE A 84 1.66 5.32 8.87
N ALA A 85 1.74 4.15 8.24
CA ALA A 85 2.73 3.16 8.59
C ALA A 85 4.08 3.52 7.96
N VAL A 86 5.15 3.52 8.77
CA VAL A 86 6.52 3.68 8.31
C VAL A 86 7.26 2.38 8.58
N VAL A 87 7.63 1.68 7.51
CA VAL A 87 8.31 0.38 7.55
C VAL A 87 9.75 0.59 7.12
N THR A 88 10.71 0.31 8.02
CA THR A 88 12.13 0.50 7.74
C THR A 88 12.91 -0.77 7.97
N THR A 89 14.07 -0.89 7.33
CA THR A 89 14.97 -2.04 7.51
C THR A 89 15.76 -1.94 8.81
N TYR A 90 16.09 -0.71 9.25
CA TYR A 90 16.79 -0.44 10.50
C TYR A 90 16.24 0.83 11.15
N LEU A 91 16.34 0.93 12.49
CA LEU A 91 15.86 2.11 13.23
C LEU A 91 17.00 3.01 13.71
N SER A 92 18.14 2.42 14.04
CA SER A 92 19.25 3.10 14.72
C SER A 92 20.42 3.43 13.83
N ASP A 93 20.41 2.96 12.57
CA ASP A 93 21.54 3.15 11.69
C ASP A 93 21.52 4.53 11.04
N TYR A 94 22.63 5.23 11.20
CA TYR A 94 23.22 6.33 10.47
C TYR A 94 22.27 7.33 9.77
N ILE A 95 21.39 6.91 8.89
CA ILE A 95 20.53 7.77 8.08
C ILE A 95 19.07 7.77 8.56
N PHE A 96 18.59 6.64 9.09
CA PHE A 96 17.18 6.42 9.42
C PHE A 96 16.61 7.36 10.48
N PRO A 97 17.31 7.71 11.56
CA PRO A 97 16.78 8.65 12.53
C PRO A 97 16.40 10.00 11.91
N ARG A 98 17.17 10.49 10.95
CA ARG A 98 16.89 11.74 10.24
C ARG A 98 15.76 11.61 9.24
N VAL A 99 15.68 10.48 8.54
CA VAL A 99 14.57 10.19 7.61
C VAL A 99 13.26 10.10 8.38
N ILE A 100 13.26 9.34 9.49
CA ILE A 100 12.07 9.22 10.36
C ILE A 100 11.67 10.58 10.94
N GLN A 101 12.64 11.38 11.40
CA GLN A 101 12.37 12.73 11.89
C GLN A 101 11.71 13.61 10.81
N GLY A 102 12.24 13.61 9.59
CA GLY A 102 11.65 14.39 8.50
C GLY A 102 10.24 13.93 8.13
N ILE A 103 9.98 12.62 8.16
CA ILE A 103 8.64 12.06 7.97
C ILE A 103 7.71 12.52 9.10
N ASP A 104 8.16 12.42 10.35
CA ASP A 104 7.39 12.78 11.55
C ASP A 104 7.01 14.26 11.55
N GLU A 105 7.93 15.16 11.23
CA GLU A 105 7.69 16.60 11.15
C GLU A 105 6.55 16.92 10.17
N VAL A 106 6.56 16.32 8.99
CA VAL A 106 5.52 16.56 7.98
C VAL A 106 4.19 15.92 8.39
N LEU A 107 4.19 14.68 8.84
CA LEU A 107 2.97 13.96 9.21
C LEU A 107 2.29 14.59 10.42
N THR A 108 3.04 14.95 11.46
CA THR A 108 2.53 15.60 12.67
C THR A 108 1.91 16.97 12.33
N ALA A 109 2.55 17.77 11.46
CA ALA A 109 2.01 19.05 11.00
C ALA A 109 0.68 18.89 10.25
N GLN A 110 0.42 17.73 9.64
CA GLN A 110 -0.83 17.40 8.95
C GLN A 110 -1.84 16.61 9.83
N GLY A 111 -1.55 16.43 11.11
CA GLY A 111 -2.42 15.72 12.06
C GLY A 111 -2.38 14.19 11.93
N TYR A 112 -1.32 13.63 11.32
CA TYR A 112 -1.12 12.19 11.21
C TYR A 112 -0.20 11.67 12.31
N SER A 113 -0.41 10.43 12.71
CA SER A 113 0.46 9.66 13.61
C SER A 113 1.27 8.64 12.82
N ILE A 114 2.47 8.32 13.29
CA ILE A 114 3.34 7.29 12.70
C ILE A 114 3.12 5.95 13.40
N LEU A 115 2.88 4.91 12.60
CA LEU A 115 2.96 3.52 13.03
C LEU A 115 4.29 2.91 12.55
N LEU A 116 5.31 2.93 13.40
CA LEU A 116 6.65 2.50 13.03
C LEU A 116 6.81 0.98 13.10
N LYS A 117 7.36 0.36 12.05
CA LYS A 117 7.67 -1.07 11.92
C LYS A 117 9.12 -1.27 11.48
N ASN A 118 9.78 -2.28 12.03
CA ASN A 118 11.17 -2.62 11.70
C ASN A 118 11.25 -4.04 11.14
N THR A 119 11.74 -4.18 9.91
CA THR A 119 11.89 -5.48 9.23
C THR A 119 13.25 -6.13 9.51
N ARG A 120 14.22 -5.40 10.07
CA ARG A 120 15.60 -5.86 10.25
C ARG A 120 16.21 -6.40 8.95
N ASN A 121 15.85 -5.79 7.83
CA ASN A 121 16.24 -6.19 6.47
C ASN A 121 15.91 -7.66 6.15
N SER A 122 14.80 -8.16 6.69
CA SER A 122 14.33 -9.54 6.49
C SER A 122 13.03 -9.55 5.70
N ARG A 123 13.01 -10.21 4.53
CA ARG A 123 11.82 -10.34 3.67
C ARG A 123 10.65 -11.03 4.36
N SER A 124 10.92 -12.01 5.23
CA SER A 124 9.87 -12.68 6.00
C SER A 124 9.27 -11.75 7.06
N GLN A 125 10.07 -10.88 7.66
CA GLN A 125 9.55 -9.88 8.60
C GLN A 125 8.78 -8.78 7.86
N GLU A 126 9.24 -8.37 6.67
CA GLU A 126 8.50 -7.42 5.83
C GLU A 126 7.12 -7.97 5.47
N ALA A 127 7.05 -9.22 4.98
CA ALA A 127 5.77 -9.88 4.68
C ALA A 127 4.84 -9.88 5.91
N ARG A 128 5.34 -10.27 7.09
CA ARG A 128 4.55 -10.23 8.34
C ARG A 128 4.10 -8.83 8.71
N CYS A 129 4.97 -7.82 8.54
CA CYS A 129 4.60 -6.43 8.77
C CYS A 129 3.46 -5.99 7.85
N LEU A 130 3.53 -6.33 6.57
CA LEU A 130 2.49 -6.02 5.59
C LEU A 130 1.17 -6.75 5.92
N GLU A 131 1.22 -8.04 6.27
CA GLU A 131 0.04 -8.79 6.73
C GLU A 131 -0.62 -8.14 7.96
N GLU A 132 0.18 -7.72 8.94
CA GLU A 132 -0.33 -7.02 10.12
C GLU A 132 -0.93 -5.64 9.76
N LEU A 133 -0.32 -4.91 8.83
CA LEU A 133 -0.78 -3.60 8.40
C LEU A 133 -2.09 -3.68 7.61
N LEU A 134 -2.29 -4.74 6.82
CA LEU A 134 -3.55 -5.00 6.13
C LEU A 134 -4.75 -5.19 7.07
N GLN A 135 -4.49 -5.54 8.35
CA GLN A 135 -5.52 -5.67 9.39
C GLN A 135 -5.69 -4.40 10.24
N LYS A 136 -4.90 -3.36 9.98
CA LYS A 136 -4.94 -2.10 10.73
C LYS A 136 -5.64 -1.01 9.95
N ASP A 137 -6.19 -0.06 10.68
CA ASP A 137 -6.73 1.15 10.10
C ASP A 137 -5.58 2.14 9.88
N ILE A 138 -5.11 2.22 8.63
CA ILE A 138 -4.02 3.10 8.19
C ILE A 138 -4.39 3.74 6.85
N ASP A 139 -3.93 4.97 6.64
CA ASP A 139 -4.23 5.74 5.44
C ASP A 139 -3.15 5.58 4.35
N GLY A 140 -1.99 5.02 4.70
CA GLY A 140 -0.92 4.79 3.74
C GLY A 140 0.32 4.15 4.36
N VAL A 141 1.27 3.78 3.52
CA VAL A 141 2.53 3.12 3.92
C VAL A 141 3.72 3.81 3.27
N ILE A 142 4.70 4.19 4.07
CA ILE A 142 6.04 4.57 3.61
C ILE A 142 6.95 3.38 3.92
N ILE A 143 7.59 2.79 2.92
CA ILE A 143 8.32 1.54 3.10
C ILE A 143 9.70 1.55 2.45
N GLU A 144 10.70 1.17 3.24
CA GLU A 144 11.99 0.74 2.73
C GLU A 144 11.95 -0.78 2.54
N PRO A 145 12.03 -1.27 1.30
CA PRO A 145 11.90 -2.69 1.02
C PRO A 145 13.14 -3.47 1.47
N SER A 146 12.92 -4.60 2.13
CA SER A 146 14.01 -5.47 2.60
C SER A 146 14.65 -6.20 1.43
N LYS A 147 15.98 -6.07 1.31
CA LYS A 147 16.77 -6.74 0.24
C LYS A 147 16.19 -6.44 -1.15
N SER A 148 15.96 -5.17 -1.45
CA SER A 148 15.38 -4.69 -2.70
C SER A 148 16.13 -5.14 -3.97
N GLN A 149 17.40 -5.50 -3.84
CA GLN A 149 18.23 -6.02 -4.94
C GLN A 149 17.84 -7.43 -5.41
N ILE A 150 16.88 -8.08 -4.73
CA ILE A 150 16.38 -9.41 -5.10
C ILE A 150 14.87 -9.31 -5.35
N SER A 151 14.39 -10.15 -6.27
CA SER A 151 12.97 -10.22 -6.57
C SER A 151 12.08 -10.37 -5.34
N CYS A 152 11.02 -9.59 -5.27
CA CYS A 152 10.02 -9.67 -4.22
C CYS A 152 9.28 -11.01 -4.28
N ARG A 153 9.22 -11.73 -3.16
CA ARG A 153 8.49 -13.01 -3.07
C ARG A 153 7.06 -12.86 -2.55
N HIS A 154 6.75 -11.70 -1.98
CA HIS A 154 5.44 -11.40 -1.38
C HIS A 154 4.74 -10.25 -2.10
N LEU A 155 4.90 -10.21 -3.43
CA LEU A 155 4.28 -9.20 -4.30
C LEU A 155 2.76 -9.09 -4.07
N HIS A 156 2.09 -10.23 -3.85
CA HIS A 156 0.66 -10.31 -3.56
C HIS A 156 0.23 -9.46 -2.35
N LEU A 157 1.12 -9.16 -1.40
CA LEU A 157 0.79 -8.29 -0.26
C LEU A 157 0.74 -6.82 -0.65
N TYR A 158 1.58 -6.40 -1.59
CA TYR A 158 1.52 -5.06 -2.18
C TYR A 158 0.28 -4.92 -3.07
N GLU A 159 -0.04 -5.94 -3.87
CA GLU A 159 -1.28 -6.00 -4.65
C GLU A 159 -2.51 -5.88 -3.74
N ARG A 160 -2.51 -6.53 -2.57
CA ARG A 160 -3.57 -6.38 -1.57
C ARG A 160 -3.65 -4.97 -0.97
N LEU A 161 -2.52 -4.28 -0.76
CA LEU A 161 -2.57 -2.86 -0.37
C LEU A 161 -3.30 -2.03 -1.42
N GLU A 162 -3.02 -2.26 -2.70
CA GLU A 162 -3.69 -1.59 -3.82
C GLU A 162 -5.19 -1.95 -3.88
N GLU A 163 -5.52 -3.23 -3.75
CA GLU A 163 -6.92 -3.69 -3.70
C GLU A 163 -7.72 -3.05 -2.55
N TYR A 164 -7.06 -2.81 -1.41
CA TYR A 164 -7.67 -2.17 -0.24
C TYR A 164 -7.61 -0.64 -0.29
N GLY A 165 -7.12 -0.06 -1.40
CA GLY A 165 -6.99 1.37 -1.56
C GLY A 165 -6.00 2.03 -0.59
N ILE A 166 -5.00 1.28 -0.08
CA ILE A 166 -3.96 1.79 0.78
C ILE A 166 -2.78 2.22 -0.09
N PRO A 167 -2.55 3.51 -0.31
CA PRO A 167 -1.41 3.98 -1.07
C PRO A 167 -0.10 3.65 -0.34
N TYR A 168 0.94 3.35 -1.10
CA TYR A 168 2.27 3.19 -0.55
C TYR A 168 3.32 3.88 -1.41
N VAL A 169 4.44 4.22 -0.78
CA VAL A 169 5.60 4.81 -1.44
C VAL A 169 6.87 4.12 -0.95
N PHE A 170 7.73 3.75 -1.89
CA PHE A 170 9.05 3.23 -1.58
C PHE A 170 10.03 4.35 -1.22
N ILE A 171 10.91 4.09 -0.26
CA ILE A 171 12.02 4.97 0.08
C ILE A 171 13.34 4.18 0.07
N GLN A 172 14.45 4.82 -0.30
CA GLN A 172 15.81 4.27 -0.28
C GLN A 172 16.08 3.09 -1.23
N GLY A 173 15.07 2.44 -1.74
CA GLY A 173 15.16 1.33 -2.65
C GLY A 173 13.80 0.95 -3.22
N CYS A 174 13.79 0.17 -4.28
CA CYS A 174 12.60 -0.37 -4.91
C CYS A 174 12.93 -1.77 -5.44
N PHE A 175 11.94 -2.65 -5.54
CA PHE A 175 12.11 -3.92 -6.25
C PHE A 175 12.03 -3.69 -7.76
N ASP A 176 12.88 -4.34 -8.56
CA ASP A 176 12.86 -4.27 -10.03
C ASP A 176 11.47 -4.54 -10.62
N GLN A 177 10.70 -5.43 -9.98
CA GLN A 177 9.33 -5.79 -10.38
C GLN A 177 8.30 -4.67 -10.16
N MET A 178 8.68 -3.57 -9.48
CA MET A 178 7.78 -2.52 -9.00
C MET A 178 8.35 -1.12 -9.29
N GLU A 179 9.21 -0.98 -10.29
CA GLU A 179 9.85 0.30 -10.69
C GLU A 179 8.84 1.37 -11.12
N ASP A 180 7.64 0.96 -11.53
CA ASP A 180 6.53 1.83 -11.90
C ASP A 180 5.80 2.44 -10.69
N LYS A 181 6.07 1.96 -9.48
CA LYS A 181 5.39 2.40 -8.26
C LYS A 181 6.01 3.69 -7.69
N PRO A 182 5.22 4.49 -6.93
CA PRO A 182 5.72 5.69 -6.29
C PRO A 182 6.96 5.42 -5.44
N GLN A 183 8.01 6.21 -5.63
CA GLN A 183 9.28 5.99 -4.96
C GLN A 183 10.08 7.29 -4.77
N VAL A 184 10.81 7.38 -3.68
CA VAL A 184 11.75 8.45 -3.35
C VAL A 184 13.12 7.83 -3.11
N LEU A 185 14.00 7.96 -4.11
CA LEU A 185 15.33 7.36 -4.10
C LEU A 185 16.42 8.42 -4.08
N MET A 186 17.59 8.06 -3.58
CA MET A 186 18.80 8.87 -3.77
C MET A 186 19.36 8.63 -5.18
N ASP A 187 19.88 9.68 -5.78
CA ASP A 187 20.61 9.59 -7.06
C ASP A 187 22.06 9.17 -6.79
N ASP A 188 22.23 7.89 -6.47
CA ASP A 188 23.55 7.30 -6.17
C ASP A 188 24.50 7.34 -7.37
N CYS A 189 23.96 7.25 -8.59
CA CYS A 189 24.73 7.36 -9.82
C CYS A 189 25.35 8.75 -9.94
N ARG A 190 24.56 9.80 -9.72
CA ARG A 190 25.06 11.18 -9.71
C ARG A 190 26.03 11.42 -8.57
N GLY A 191 25.77 10.87 -7.39
CA GLY A 191 26.68 10.92 -6.23
C GLY A 191 28.03 10.31 -6.57
N GLY A 192 28.07 9.11 -7.13
CA GLY A 192 29.27 8.42 -7.58
C GLY A 192 30.03 9.20 -8.66
N HIS A 193 29.27 9.76 -9.64
CA HIS A 193 29.86 10.61 -10.67
C HIS A 193 30.52 11.86 -10.08
N LEU A 194 29.87 12.57 -9.21
CA LEU A 194 30.36 13.81 -8.61
C LEU A 194 31.62 13.58 -7.80
N ILE A 195 31.67 12.55 -6.95
CA ILE A 195 32.86 12.27 -6.15
C ILE A 195 34.06 11.83 -7.02
N THR A 196 33.79 11.00 -8.03
CA THR A 196 34.84 10.56 -8.97
C THR A 196 35.38 11.74 -9.78
N LYS A 197 34.49 12.60 -10.27
CA LYS A 197 34.89 13.83 -10.97
C LYS A 197 35.74 14.74 -10.07
N TYR A 198 35.35 14.95 -8.84
CA TYR A 198 36.13 15.75 -7.88
C TYR A 198 37.54 15.20 -7.70
N LEU A 199 37.70 13.89 -7.55
CA LEU A 199 39.04 13.26 -7.42
C LEU A 199 39.89 13.48 -8.68
N LEU A 200 39.28 13.36 -9.86
CA LEU A 200 39.97 13.59 -11.14
C LEU A 200 40.37 15.05 -11.30
N ASP A 201 39.52 15.99 -10.98
CA ASP A 201 39.73 17.43 -11.08
C ASP A 201 40.84 17.91 -10.10
N THR A 202 40.97 17.22 -8.95
CA THR A 202 42.06 17.45 -7.96
C THR A 202 43.35 16.72 -8.29
N GLY A 203 43.46 16.08 -9.45
CA GLY A 203 44.69 15.51 -9.99
C GLY A 203 44.93 14.03 -9.67
N HIS A 204 44.01 13.38 -8.96
CA HIS A 204 44.14 11.94 -8.68
C HIS A 204 43.87 11.13 -9.98
N ARG A 205 44.73 10.15 -10.24
CA ARG A 205 44.59 9.27 -11.43
C ARG A 205 44.36 7.81 -11.04
N ASP A 206 44.99 7.37 -9.95
CA ASP A 206 44.80 6.02 -9.43
C ASP A 206 43.78 6.08 -8.30
N ILE A 207 42.54 5.66 -8.65
CA ILE A 207 41.37 5.75 -7.75
C ILE A 207 40.89 4.33 -7.46
N ALA A 208 40.86 3.96 -6.17
CA ALA A 208 40.29 2.71 -5.72
C ALA A 208 38.89 2.88 -5.13
N GLY A 209 38.00 1.98 -5.49
CA GLY A 209 36.67 1.90 -4.93
C GLY A 209 36.55 0.70 -3.97
N VAL A 210 35.99 0.93 -2.77
CA VAL A 210 35.66 -0.14 -1.83
C VAL A 210 34.14 -0.29 -1.79
N PHE A 211 33.66 -1.43 -2.22
CA PHE A 211 32.23 -1.71 -2.31
C PHE A 211 31.86 -2.89 -1.40
N LYS A 212 30.68 -2.84 -0.83
CA LYS A 212 30.11 -3.99 -0.13
C LYS A 212 29.91 -5.11 -1.16
N ALA A 213 30.49 -6.30 -0.91
CA ALA A 213 30.19 -7.47 -1.73
C ALA A 213 28.70 -7.77 -1.65
N CYS A 214 27.98 -7.52 -2.74
CA CYS A 214 26.56 -7.86 -2.81
C CYS A 214 26.39 -9.36 -2.99
N LEU A 215 25.49 -9.98 -2.26
CA LEU A 215 25.19 -11.41 -2.36
C LEU A 215 24.51 -11.78 -3.68
N LEU A 216 24.24 -10.81 -4.56
CA LEU A 216 23.63 -11.00 -5.88
C LEU A 216 24.30 -10.09 -6.89
N TYR A 217 24.72 -10.67 -7.96
CA TYR A 217 25.24 -10.02 -9.17
C TYR A 217 24.22 -9.04 -9.76
N THR A 218 24.33 -7.77 -9.44
CA THR A 218 23.51 -6.72 -10.07
C THR A 218 24.32 -5.66 -10.77
N SER A 219 25.65 -5.76 -10.74
CA SER A 219 26.52 -4.92 -11.56
C SER A 219 27.54 -5.84 -12.24
N PRO A 220 27.51 -5.99 -13.58
CA PRO A 220 28.60 -6.69 -14.25
C PRO A 220 29.91 -5.94 -13.94
N SER A 221 30.81 -6.62 -13.23
CA SER A 221 32.17 -6.10 -13.02
C SER A 221 32.77 -5.77 -14.40
N PRO A 222 33.54 -4.71 -14.55
CA PRO A 222 34.29 -4.46 -15.78
C PRO A 222 35.15 -5.64 -16.24
N ARG A 223 35.45 -6.60 -15.36
CA ARG A 223 36.15 -7.85 -15.68
C ARG A 223 35.29 -8.86 -16.42
N ASP A 224 33.97 -8.84 -16.22
CA ASP A 224 33.06 -9.81 -16.86
C ASP A 224 32.79 -9.49 -18.34
N LYS A 225 33.12 -8.26 -18.78
CA LYS A 225 33.04 -7.85 -20.18
C LYS A 225 34.24 -8.27 -21.05
N ARG A 226 35.26 -8.91 -20.48
CA ARG A 226 36.45 -9.36 -21.23
C ARG A 226 36.41 -10.83 -21.63
N GLN A 227 35.33 -11.54 -21.41
CA GLN A 227 35.17 -12.97 -21.75
C GLN A 227 34.04 -13.25 -22.74
N SER A 228 33.69 -12.30 -23.58
CA SER A 228 32.79 -12.55 -24.72
C SER A 228 33.46 -12.08 -26.02
#